data_a1bc6147f6a871bec7d2d588190cdbd4
#
_entry.id   a1bc6147f6a871bec7d2d588190cdbd4
#
_cell.length_a   1.000
_cell.length_b   1.000
_cell.length_c   1.000
_cell.angle_alpha   90.00
_cell.angle_beta   90.00
_cell.angle_gamma   90.00
#
_symmetry.space_group_name_H-M   'P 1'
#
loop_
_entity.id
_entity.type
_entity.pdbx_description
1 polymer ?
#
loop_
_entity_poly.entity_id
_entity_poly.type
_entity_poly.pdbx_seq_one_letter_code
_entity_poly.pdbx_strand_id
1 'polypeptide(L)'
;ALPILFPFMLRMNSVRKKRTDKTVVKEHIVLAAAKAFAQKGVKTVRMDDIATGLSISKRTLYELFHDKEDLLLDVMKLHREEMQEYMTQVASKAENVLEVLLKFFQRSAQDFQNTNRKFFEDIEKYPKVMRYIDESRKENLDSAMEFYRKGVEQGIFRNDVNYNIVRAMVCEQMDLLLHSEICKSYSLGEIYETVVFMHMRGISTEKGLKIVDDFLLNLKGNEHNKYG
;
A
#
# COMPACT_ATOMS: atom_id res chain seq x y z
N ALA A 1 -8.48 -8.18 3.73
CA ALA A 1 -7.56 -7.17 3.21
C ALA A 1 -8.02 -5.80 3.69
N LEU A 2 -7.17 -5.09 4.42
CA LEU A 2 -7.48 -3.78 4.99
C LEU A 2 -7.40 -2.73 3.88
N PRO A 3 -8.46 -1.95 3.65
CA PRO A 3 -8.48 -0.92 2.62
C PRO A 3 -8.01 0.41 3.20
N ILE A 4 -6.73 0.56 3.38
CA ILE A 4 -6.16 1.85 3.73
C ILE A 4 -5.10 2.14 2.69
N LEU A 5 -5.33 3.17 1.87
CA LEU A 5 -4.45 3.78 0.88
C LEU A 5 -3.28 2.90 0.40
N PHE A 6 -3.28 2.61 -0.89
CA PHE A 6 -2.23 1.88 -1.57
C PHE A 6 -0.87 2.56 -1.41
N PRO A 7 0.00 2.14 -0.51
CA PRO A 7 1.41 2.48 -0.64
C PRO A 7 2.02 1.51 -1.65
N PHE A 8 2.83 2.06 -2.52
CA PHE A 8 3.35 1.40 -3.70
C PHE A 8 4.83 1.13 -3.56
N MET A 9 5.21 -0.11 -3.23
CA MET A 9 6.58 -0.58 -3.51
C MET A 9 6.69 -2.09 -3.68
N LEU A 10 7.35 -2.46 -4.76
CA LEU A 10 7.68 -3.82 -5.14
C LEU A 10 8.93 -4.30 -4.40
N ARG A 11 8.80 -5.27 -3.51
CA ARG A 11 9.88 -6.20 -3.19
C ARG A 11 9.76 -7.40 -4.11
N MET A 12 10.76 -7.58 -4.98
CA MET A 12 10.87 -8.73 -5.85
C MET A 12 11.02 -10.02 -5.03
N ASN A 13 9.92 -10.74 -4.82
CA ASN A 13 9.95 -12.14 -4.46
C ASN A 13 8.95 -12.87 -5.37
N SER A 14 9.43 -13.33 -6.51
CA SER A 14 8.63 -14.10 -7.46
C SER A 14 8.46 -15.53 -6.96
N VAL A 15 7.24 -15.91 -6.65
CA VAL A 15 6.85 -17.32 -6.55
C VAL A 15 6.66 -17.86 -7.98
N ARG A 16 7.52 -18.82 -8.37
CA ARG A 16 7.52 -19.44 -9.70
C ARG A 16 6.33 -20.39 -9.87
N LYS A 17 5.29 -19.97 -10.60
CA LYS A 17 4.39 -20.87 -11.33
C LYS A 17 4.97 -21.16 -12.72
N LYS A 18 4.78 -22.39 -13.28
CA LYS A 18 5.11 -22.69 -14.69
C LYS A 18 4.38 -21.70 -15.60
N ARG A 19 5.13 -20.81 -16.26
CA ARG A 19 4.61 -19.68 -17.06
C ARG A 19 5.07 -19.82 -18.50
N THR A 20 4.24 -19.32 -19.44
CA THR A 20 4.65 -19.20 -20.85
C THR A 20 5.63 -18.03 -20.98
N ASP A 21 6.53 -18.05 -21.99
CA ASP A 21 7.49 -16.95 -22.22
C ASP A 21 6.80 -15.58 -22.28
N LYS A 22 5.62 -15.49 -22.86
CA LYS A 22 4.84 -14.25 -22.97
C LYS A 22 4.37 -13.72 -21.59
N THR A 23 4.02 -14.61 -20.66
CA THR A 23 3.64 -14.23 -19.28
C THR A 23 4.84 -13.69 -18.51
N VAL A 24 6.01 -14.31 -18.67
CA VAL A 24 7.26 -13.88 -18.03
C VAL A 24 7.66 -12.48 -18.52
N VAL A 25 7.59 -12.24 -19.85
CA VAL A 25 7.88 -10.91 -20.40
C VAL A 25 6.92 -9.86 -19.89
N LYS A 26 5.62 -10.18 -19.82
CA LYS A 26 4.60 -9.25 -19.27
C LYS A 26 4.92 -8.85 -17.84
N GLU A 27 5.28 -9.80 -16.99
CA GLU A 27 5.63 -9.54 -15.59
C GLU A 27 6.88 -8.66 -15.47
N HIS A 28 7.92 -8.93 -16.24
CA HIS A 28 9.12 -8.08 -16.24
C HIS A 28 8.80 -6.64 -16.64
N ILE A 29 7.88 -6.45 -17.61
CA ILE A 29 7.42 -5.12 -17.99
C ILE A 29 6.69 -4.43 -16.84
N VAL A 30 5.75 -5.12 -16.17
CA VAL A 30 5.00 -4.58 -15.03
C VAL A 30 5.93 -4.20 -13.88
N LEU A 31 6.89 -5.06 -13.54
CA LEU A 31 7.88 -4.79 -12.49
C LEU A 31 8.77 -3.57 -12.81
N ALA A 32 9.27 -3.48 -14.05
CA ALA A 32 10.08 -2.34 -14.48
C ALA A 32 9.27 -1.04 -14.48
N ALA A 33 8.02 -1.09 -14.95
CA ALA A 33 7.11 0.05 -14.95
C ALA A 33 6.81 0.51 -13.53
N ALA A 34 6.51 -0.41 -12.63
CA ALA A 34 6.25 -0.12 -11.23
C ALA A 34 7.41 0.65 -10.59
N LYS A 35 8.64 0.17 -10.76
CA LYS A 35 9.85 0.84 -10.26
C LYS A 35 10.00 2.25 -10.86
N ALA A 36 9.82 2.37 -12.18
CA ALA A 36 9.96 3.65 -12.87
C ALA A 36 8.88 4.65 -12.42
N PHE A 37 7.61 4.22 -12.31
CA PHE A 37 6.50 5.04 -11.88
C PHE A 37 6.67 5.50 -10.42
N ALA A 38 7.06 4.59 -9.52
CA ALA A 38 7.32 4.94 -8.13
C ALA A 38 8.44 5.98 -7.98
N GLN A 39 9.51 5.88 -8.76
CA GLN A 39 10.65 6.79 -8.66
C GLN A 39 10.43 8.15 -9.32
N LYS A 40 9.73 8.19 -10.47
CA LYS A 40 9.70 9.39 -11.33
C LYS A 40 8.30 10.01 -11.48
N GLY A 41 7.25 9.35 -10.96
CA GLY A 41 5.86 9.65 -11.26
C GLY A 41 5.42 9.05 -12.62
N VAL A 42 4.12 8.83 -12.77
CA VAL A 42 3.55 8.12 -13.94
C VAL A 42 3.64 8.98 -15.20
N LYS A 43 3.37 10.28 -15.09
CA LYS A 43 3.35 11.21 -16.23
C LYS A 43 4.71 11.30 -16.91
N THR A 44 5.78 11.31 -16.15
CA THR A 44 7.15 11.51 -16.63
C THR A 44 7.67 10.30 -17.41
N VAL A 45 7.27 9.09 -17.04
CA VAL A 45 7.75 7.84 -17.66
C VAL A 45 7.02 7.60 -18.99
N ARG A 46 7.75 7.37 -20.06
CA ARG A 46 7.20 7.03 -21.37
C ARG A 46 7.20 5.51 -21.57
N MET A 47 6.27 4.99 -22.37
CA MET A 47 6.23 3.57 -22.74
C MET A 47 7.56 3.16 -23.43
N ASP A 48 8.10 4.02 -24.26
CA ASP A 48 9.37 3.80 -24.95
C ASP A 48 10.57 3.68 -24.00
N ASP A 49 10.56 4.42 -22.89
CA ASP A 49 11.63 4.35 -21.88
C ASP A 49 11.65 2.98 -21.20
N ILE A 50 10.45 2.40 -20.96
CA ILE A 50 10.29 1.05 -20.40
C ILE A 50 10.79 0.00 -21.39
N ALA A 51 10.39 0.09 -22.66
CA ALA A 51 10.83 -0.84 -23.69
C ALA A 51 12.36 -0.84 -23.84
N THR A 52 12.95 0.36 -23.90
CA THR A 52 14.41 0.54 -24.00
C THR A 52 15.14 -0.01 -22.76
N GLY A 53 14.64 0.27 -21.56
CA GLY A 53 15.23 -0.20 -20.31
C GLY A 53 15.22 -1.73 -20.15
N LEU A 54 14.28 -2.41 -20.81
CA LEU A 54 14.17 -3.88 -20.83
C LEU A 54 14.81 -4.52 -22.08
N SER A 55 15.36 -3.73 -23.00
CA SER A 55 15.89 -4.21 -24.28
C SER A 55 14.86 -5.00 -25.09
N ILE A 56 13.58 -4.63 -25.04
CA ILE A 56 12.49 -5.20 -25.84
C ILE A 56 12.06 -4.21 -26.93
N SER A 57 11.44 -4.74 -28.01
CA SER A 57 10.90 -3.88 -29.05
C SER A 57 9.66 -3.12 -28.55
N LYS A 58 9.45 -1.89 -29.06
CA LYS A 58 8.19 -1.15 -28.81
C LYS A 58 6.98 -1.97 -29.24
N ARG A 59 7.08 -2.70 -30.35
CA ARG A 59 6.03 -3.59 -30.83
C ARG A 59 5.65 -4.62 -29.77
N THR A 60 6.62 -5.29 -29.14
CA THR A 60 6.38 -6.26 -28.06
C THR A 60 5.65 -5.64 -26.89
N LEU A 61 6.03 -4.42 -26.50
CA LEU A 61 5.36 -3.69 -25.41
C LEU A 61 3.90 -3.37 -25.76
N TYR A 62 3.63 -2.83 -26.94
CA TYR A 62 2.28 -2.45 -27.39
C TYR A 62 1.40 -3.66 -27.80
N GLU A 63 1.96 -4.82 -28.03
CA GLU A 63 1.21 -6.08 -28.15
C GLU A 63 0.69 -6.61 -26.79
N LEU A 64 1.31 -6.19 -25.68
CA LEU A 64 0.94 -6.60 -24.33
C LEU A 64 0.10 -5.57 -23.58
N PHE A 65 0.31 -4.29 -23.86
CA PHE A 65 -0.38 -3.17 -23.23
C PHE A 65 -0.80 -2.15 -24.27
N HIS A 66 -2.09 -1.89 -24.35
CA HIS A 66 -2.62 -0.93 -25.34
C HIS A 66 -2.07 0.49 -25.09
N ASP A 67 -1.97 0.89 -23.85
CA ASP A 67 -1.49 2.21 -23.43
C ASP A 67 -0.83 2.16 -22.04
N LYS A 68 -0.37 3.33 -21.57
CA LYS A 68 0.25 3.47 -20.26
C LYS A 68 -0.75 3.23 -19.12
N GLU A 69 -2.02 3.53 -19.30
CA GLU A 69 -3.05 3.31 -18.31
C GLU A 69 -3.29 1.81 -18.05
N ASP A 70 -3.31 1.00 -19.12
CA ASP A 70 -3.41 -0.47 -18.98
C ASP A 70 -2.21 -1.06 -18.25
N LEU A 71 -1.00 -0.56 -18.54
CA LEU A 71 0.21 -0.96 -17.83
C LEU A 71 0.17 -0.54 -16.37
N LEU A 72 -0.25 0.69 -16.08
CA LEU A 72 -0.40 1.18 -14.71
C LEU A 72 -1.47 0.38 -13.93
N LEU A 73 -2.56 0.00 -14.57
CA LEU A 73 -3.59 -0.84 -13.96
C LEU A 73 -3.03 -2.21 -13.56
N ASP A 74 -2.22 -2.84 -14.40
CA ASP A 74 -1.59 -4.13 -14.06
C ASP A 74 -0.53 -3.97 -12.96
N VAL A 75 0.16 -2.83 -12.90
CA VAL A 75 1.04 -2.49 -11.78
C VAL A 75 0.24 -2.40 -10.48
N MET A 76 -0.94 -1.78 -10.46
CA MET A 76 -1.79 -1.68 -9.28
C MET A 76 -2.35 -3.04 -8.83
N LYS A 77 -2.71 -3.90 -9.79
CA LYS A 77 -3.16 -5.28 -9.50
C LYS A 77 -2.05 -6.10 -8.86
N LEU A 78 -0.84 -6.06 -9.43
CA LEU A 78 0.31 -6.76 -8.87
C LEU A 78 0.59 -6.31 -7.43
N HIS A 79 0.59 -5.01 -7.17
CA HIS A 79 0.79 -4.49 -5.83
C HIS A 79 -0.28 -4.99 -4.84
N ARG A 80 -1.56 -5.01 -5.25
CA ARG A 80 -2.65 -5.56 -4.43
C ARG A 80 -2.43 -7.03 -4.11
N GLU A 81 -2.05 -7.85 -5.10
CA GLU A 81 -1.75 -9.27 -4.92
C GLU A 81 -0.61 -9.50 -3.92
N GLU A 82 0.50 -8.77 -4.08
CA GLU A 82 1.65 -8.86 -3.16
C GLU A 82 1.28 -8.43 -1.73
N MET A 83 0.50 -7.37 -1.57
CA MET A 83 0.03 -6.94 -0.26
C MET A 83 -0.91 -7.99 0.37
N GLN A 84 -1.79 -8.59 -0.40
CA GLN A 84 -2.69 -9.64 0.07
C GLN A 84 -1.93 -10.90 0.50
N GLU A 85 -0.93 -11.32 -0.27
CA GLU A 85 -0.04 -12.42 0.12
C GLU A 85 0.72 -12.12 1.41
N TYR A 86 1.30 -10.92 1.51
CA TYR A 86 2.00 -10.47 2.71
C TYR A 86 1.08 -10.50 3.93
N MET A 87 -0.13 -9.94 3.82
CA MET A 87 -1.10 -9.91 4.91
C MET A 87 -1.57 -11.30 5.33
N THR A 88 -1.72 -12.23 4.40
CA THR A 88 -2.05 -13.63 4.68
C THR A 88 -0.93 -14.29 5.50
N GLN A 89 0.33 -14.06 5.12
CA GLN A 89 1.48 -14.58 5.87
C GLN A 89 1.60 -13.96 7.27
N VAL A 90 1.35 -12.66 7.41
CA VAL A 90 1.35 -11.99 8.70
C VAL A 90 0.23 -12.53 9.60
N ALA A 91 -0.99 -12.61 9.07
CA ALA A 91 -2.16 -13.09 9.82
C ALA A 91 -2.01 -14.54 10.31
N SER A 92 -1.28 -15.39 9.57
CA SER A 92 -1.02 -16.77 9.99
C SER A 92 -0.07 -16.91 11.19
N LYS A 93 0.66 -15.85 11.55
CA LYS A 93 1.68 -15.85 12.62
C LYS A 93 1.34 -14.89 13.75
N ALA A 94 0.41 -13.98 13.54
CA ALA A 94 0.06 -12.96 14.50
C ALA A 94 -0.77 -13.55 15.65
N GLU A 95 -0.49 -13.12 16.86
CA GLU A 95 -1.23 -13.51 18.06
C GLU A 95 -2.59 -12.79 18.19
N ASN A 96 -2.69 -11.62 17.56
CA ASN A 96 -3.89 -10.79 17.63
C ASN A 96 -4.05 -9.88 16.39
N VAL A 97 -5.26 -9.31 16.25
CA VAL A 97 -5.56 -8.46 15.07
C VAL A 97 -4.72 -7.19 15.03
N LEU A 98 -4.33 -6.63 16.18
CA LEU A 98 -3.57 -5.38 16.23
C LEU A 98 -2.15 -5.56 15.68
N GLU A 99 -1.50 -6.70 15.92
CA GLU A 99 -0.22 -7.04 15.29
C GLU A 99 -0.31 -7.09 13.77
N VAL A 100 -1.38 -7.69 13.23
CA VAL A 100 -1.64 -7.72 11.80
C VAL A 100 -1.72 -6.29 11.25
N LEU A 101 -2.47 -5.43 11.94
CA LEU A 101 -2.67 -4.03 11.56
C LEU A 101 -1.37 -3.23 11.63
N LEU A 102 -0.60 -3.38 12.70
CA LEU A 102 0.68 -2.69 12.87
C LEU A 102 1.71 -3.10 11.81
N LYS A 103 1.77 -4.38 11.44
CA LYS A 103 2.63 -4.86 10.33
C LYS A 103 2.19 -4.34 8.97
N PHE A 104 0.88 -4.24 8.74
CA PHE A 104 0.35 -3.59 7.55
C PHE A 104 0.79 -2.12 7.48
N PHE A 105 0.65 -1.37 8.56
CA PHE A 105 1.05 0.04 8.60
C PHE A 105 2.56 0.23 8.43
N GLN A 106 3.35 -0.60 9.07
CA GLN A 106 4.80 -0.55 8.89
C GLN A 106 5.20 -0.74 7.42
N ARG A 107 4.60 -1.71 6.74
CA ARG A 107 4.83 -1.95 5.31
C ARG A 107 4.35 -0.77 4.49
N SER A 108 3.17 -0.26 4.77
CA SER A 108 2.58 0.87 4.08
C SER A 108 3.42 2.15 4.23
N ALA A 109 3.92 2.45 5.42
CA ALA A 109 4.80 3.59 5.66
C ALA A 109 6.09 3.50 4.84
N GLN A 110 6.70 2.31 4.77
CA GLN A 110 7.88 2.07 3.93
C GLN A 110 7.60 2.30 2.44
N ASP A 111 6.43 1.87 1.97
CA ASP A 111 6.02 2.06 0.59
C ASP A 111 5.81 3.54 0.28
N PHE A 112 5.21 4.32 1.18
CA PHE A 112 5.08 5.78 1.06
C PHE A 112 6.43 6.50 1.06
N GLN A 113 7.36 6.11 1.94
CA GLN A 113 8.70 6.69 1.97
C GLN A 113 9.48 6.47 0.68
N ASN A 114 9.26 5.35 0.01
CA ASN A 114 9.98 4.95 -1.19
C ASN A 114 9.29 5.35 -2.50
N THR A 115 8.11 5.97 -2.44
CA THR A 115 7.34 6.39 -3.61
C THR A 115 7.37 7.91 -3.76
N ASN A 116 7.73 8.39 -4.95
CA ASN A 116 7.71 9.81 -5.25
C ASN A 116 6.27 10.35 -5.19
N ARG A 117 6.07 11.49 -4.54
CA ARG A 117 4.77 12.16 -4.42
C ARG A 117 4.05 12.32 -5.76
N LYS A 118 4.80 12.58 -6.85
CA LYS A 118 4.25 12.71 -8.20
C LYS A 118 3.49 11.46 -8.67
N PHE A 119 3.81 10.28 -8.15
CA PHE A 119 3.05 9.08 -8.46
C PHE A 119 1.60 9.21 -8.02
N PHE A 120 1.36 9.65 -6.79
CA PHE A 120 0.01 9.84 -6.23
C PHE A 120 -0.75 10.97 -6.93
N GLU A 121 -0.09 12.08 -7.23
CA GLU A 121 -0.68 13.19 -8.00
C GLU A 121 -1.03 12.81 -9.46
N ASP A 122 -0.26 11.90 -10.05
CA ASP A 122 -0.48 11.47 -11.43
C ASP A 122 -1.57 10.42 -11.56
N ILE A 123 -1.70 9.49 -10.58
CA ILE A 123 -2.61 8.35 -10.65
C ILE A 123 -4.07 8.76 -10.83
N GLU A 124 -4.47 9.89 -10.27
CA GLU A 124 -5.82 10.46 -10.37
C GLU A 124 -6.23 10.82 -11.80
N LYS A 125 -5.25 10.98 -12.69
CA LYS A 125 -5.47 11.30 -14.11
C LYS A 125 -5.81 10.06 -14.96
N TYR A 126 -5.84 8.87 -14.34
CA TYR A 126 -6.06 7.59 -14.99
C TYR A 126 -7.39 6.95 -14.56
N PRO A 127 -8.50 7.18 -15.30
CA PRO A 127 -9.85 6.80 -14.87
C PRO A 127 -10.05 5.30 -14.66
N LYS A 128 -9.40 4.42 -15.45
CA LYS A 128 -9.49 2.96 -15.27
C LYS A 128 -8.86 2.54 -13.94
N VAL A 129 -7.74 3.18 -13.60
CA VAL A 129 -7.02 2.91 -12.35
C VAL A 129 -7.82 3.40 -11.15
N MET A 130 -8.38 4.62 -11.21
CA MET A 130 -9.22 5.15 -10.15
C MET A 130 -10.46 4.28 -9.89
N ARG A 131 -11.13 3.83 -10.94
CA ARG A 131 -12.25 2.87 -10.81
C ARG A 131 -11.82 1.58 -10.11
N TYR A 132 -10.69 1.00 -10.52
CA TYR A 132 -10.14 -0.19 -9.88
C TYR A 132 -9.85 0.01 -8.38
N ILE A 133 -9.30 1.17 -8.01
CA ILE A 133 -9.05 1.53 -6.61
C ILE A 133 -10.37 1.61 -5.84
N ASP A 134 -11.38 2.28 -6.38
CA ASP A 134 -12.69 2.45 -5.74
C ASP A 134 -13.45 1.14 -5.59
N GLU A 135 -13.42 0.28 -6.62
CA GLU A 135 -13.99 -1.06 -6.57
C GLU A 135 -13.29 -1.92 -5.50
N SER A 136 -11.97 -1.87 -5.46
CA SER A 136 -11.17 -2.57 -4.45
C SER A 136 -11.47 -2.08 -3.02
N ARG A 137 -11.71 -0.79 -2.83
CA ARG A 137 -12.13 -0.22 -1.54
C ARG A 137 -13.49 -0.75 -1.09
N LYS A 138 -14.44 -0.92 -2.01
CA LYS A 138 -15.77 -1.46 -1.72
C LYS A 138 -15.73 -2.95 -1.39
N GLU A 139 -15.01 -3.75 -2.18
CA GLU A 139 -14.86 -5.19 -1.96
C GLU A 139 -14.25 -5.54 -0.59
N ASN A 140 -13.40 -4.68 -0.06
CA ASN A 140 -12.72 -4.91 1.21
C ASN A 140 -13.50 -4.39 2.44
N LEU A 141 -14.70 -3.82 2.27
CA LEU A 141 -15.44 -3.22 3.38
C LEU A 141 -15.82 -4.26 4.45
N ASP A 142 -16.40 -5.38 4.03
CA ASP A 142 -16.86 -6.41 4.97
C ASP A 142 -15.70 -7.04 5.74
N SER A 143 -14.59 -7.29 5.05
CA SER A 143 -13.37 -7.82 5.67
C SER A 143 -12.78 -6.85 6.71
N ALA A 144 -12.84 -5.54 6.46
CA ALA A 144 -12.37 -4.54 7.40
C ALA A 144 -13.28 -4.48 8.65
N MET A 145 -14.58 -4.55 8.48
CA MET A 145 -15.52 -4.56 9.62
C MET A 145 -15.37 -5.82 10.45
N GLU A 146 -15.20 -6.97 9.83
CA GLU A 146 -14.91 -8.23 10.52
C GLU A 146 -13.61 -8.14 11.35
N PHE A 147 -12.59 -7.48 10.82
CA PHE A 147 -11.34 -7.25 11.51
C PHE A 147 -11.53 -6.39 12.77
N TYR A 148 -12.27 -5.29 12.69
CA TYR A 148 -12.57 -4.47 13.86
C TYR A 148 -13.40 -5.24 14.90
N ARG A 149 -14.40 -6.01 14.45
CA ARG A 149 -15.22 -6.85 15.32
C ARG A 149 -14.35 -7.84 16.13
N LYS A 150 -13.42 -8.53 15.48
CA LYS A 150 -12.47 -9.42 16.15
C LYS A 150 -11.60 -8.69 17.18
N GLY A 151 -11.17 -7.47 16.89
CA GLY A 151 -10.39 -6.65 17.81
C GLY A 151 -11.18 -6.27 19.07
N VAL A 152 -12.47 -5.98 18.91
CA VAL A 152 -13.38 -5.74 20.05
C VAL A 152 -13.58 -7.02 20.86
N GLU A 153 -13.81 -8.17 20.23
CA GLU A 153 -13.95 -9.48 20.90
C GLU A 153 -12.67 -9.89 21.67
N GLN A 154 -11.50 -9.54 21.15
CA GLN A 154 -10.21 -9.75 21.84
C GLN A 154 -9.97 -8.74 22.97
N GLY A 155 -10.85 -7.77 23.18
CA GLY A 155 -10.70 -6.69 24.17
C GLY A 155 -9.56 -5.73 23.86
N ILE A 156 -9.13 -5.66 22.61
CA ILE A 156 -8.05 -4.79 22.12
C ILE A 156 -8.61 -3.45 21.65
N PHE A 157 -9.74 -3.48 20.95
CA PHE A 157 -10.43 -2.31 20.47
C PHE A 157 -11.64 -1.97 21.34
N ARG A 158 -11.94 -0.69 21.42
CA ARG A 158 -13.08 -0.15 22.18
C ARG A 158 -14.39 -0.54 21.53
N ASN A 159 -15.42 -0.82 22.33
CA ASN A 159 -16.76 -1.20 21.84
C ASN A 159 -17.71 -0.01 21.68
N ASP A 160 -17.30 1.19 22.08
CA ASP A 160 -18.06 2.44 21.99
C ASP A 160 -17.74 3.27 20.74
N VAL A 161 -17.04 2.69 19.77
CA VAL A 161 -16.56 3.36 18.55
C VAL A 161 -17.35 2.90 17.31
N ASN A 162 -17.75 3.83 16.47
CA ASN A 162 -18.31 3.52 15.15
C ASN A 162 -17.20 3.31 14.11
N TYR A 163 -16.84 2.08 13.85
CA TYR A 163 -15.73 1.71 12.97
C TYR A 163 -15.97 2.04 11.48
N ASN A 164 -17.22 2.17 11.03
CA ASN A 164 -17.51 2.68 9.69
C ASN A 164 -17.06 4.13 9.55
N ILE A 165 -17.32 4.96 10.58
CA ILE A 165 -16.89 6.37 10.60
C ILE A 165 -15.37 6.44 10.70
N VAL A 166 -14.73 5.69 11.61
CA VAL A 166 -13.26 5.68 11.75
C VAL A 166 -12.58 5.36 10.41
N ARG A 167 -13.04 4.32 9.72
CA ARG A 167 -12.50 3.94 8.42
C ARG A 167 -12.67 5.04 7.36
N ALA A 168 -13.86 5.63 7.29
CA ALA A 168 -14.12 6.73 6.36
C ALA A 168 -13.22 7.92 6.66
N MET A 169 -13.10 8.33 7.93
CA MET A 169 -12.24 9.43 8.35
C MET A 169 -10.78 9.20 7.98
N VAL A 170 -10.22 8.00 8.19
CA VAL A 170 -8.84 7.69 7.81
C VAL A 170 -8.64 7.84 6.31
N CYS A 171 -9.55 7.31 5.49
CA CYS A 171 -9.45 7.41 4.04
C CYS A 171 -9.50 8.87 3.55
N GLU A 172 -10.51 9.64 3.99
CA GLU A 172 -10.69 11.03 3.58
C GLU A 172 -9.56 11.93 4.08
N GLN A 173 -9.08 11.71 5.30
CA GLN A 173 -7.97 12.47 5.86
C GLN A 173 -6.69 12.25 5.06
N MET A 174 -6.40 11.03 4.63
CA MET A 174 -5.23 10.76 3.82
C MET A 174 -5.34 11.36 2.41
N ASP A 175 -6.50 11.26 1.78
CA ASP A 175 -6.74 11.90 0.47
C ASP A 175 -6.57 13.43 0.57
N LEU A 176 -7.06 14.07 1.64
CA LEU A 176 -6.85 15.50 1.90
C LEU A 176 -5.36 15.83 2.12
N LEU A 177 -4.65 15.04 2.91
CA LEU A 177 -3.25 15.29 3.26
C LEU A 177 -2.32 15.16 2.06
N LEU A 178 -2.59 14.24 1.14
CA LEU A 178 -1.81 14.09 -0.10
C LEU A 178 -1.78 15.39 -0.94
N HIS A 179 -2.85 16.20 -0.87
CA HIS A 179 -2.99 17.46 -1.62
C HIS A 179 -2.67 18.70 -0.79
N SER A 180 -2.33 18.55 0.48
CA SER A 180 -2.11 19.68 1.39
C SER A 180 -0.67 20.20 1.35
N GLU A 181 -0.48 21.43 1.85
CA GLU A 181 0.84 22.04 2.01
C GLU A 181 1.74 21.29 3.01
N ILE A 182 1.18 20.47 3.90
CA ILE A 182 1.94 19.68 4.89
C ILE A 182 2.93 18.73 4.20
N CYS A 183 2.59 18.23 3.00
CA CYS A 183 3.48 17.39 2.19
C CYS A 183 4.72 18.12 1.63
N LYS A 184 4.82 19.44 1.80
CA LYS A 184 6.04 20.19 1.49
C LYS A 184 7.06 20.17 2.63
N SER A 185 6.57 19.98 3.85
CA SER A 185 7.38 20.06 5.08
C SER A 185 7.72 18.68 5.65
N TYR A 186 6.89 17.68 5.38
CA TYR A 186 7.04 16.33 5.91
C TYR A 186 6.93 15.29 4.80
N SER A 187 7.61 14.16 4.97
CA SER A 187 7.49 13.02 4.05
C SER A 187 6.10 12.38 4.14
N LEU A 188 5.65 11.75 3.06
CA LEU A 188 4.37 11.01 3.08
C LEU A 188 4.37 9.88 4.11
N GLY A 189 5.52 9.25 4.36
CA GLY A 189 5.66 8.22 5.38
C GLY A 189 5.42 8.77 6.79
N GLU A 190 6.02 9.92 7.15
CA GLU A 190 5.81 10.57 8.46
C GLU A 190 4.36 11.01 8.66
N ILE A 191 3.73 11.57 7.62
CA ILE A 191 2.32 11.97 7.66
C ILE A 191 1.45 10.73 7.90
N TYR A 192 1.68 9.67 7.13
CA TYR A 192 0.95 8.42 7.24
C TYR A 192 1.09 7.77 8.62
N GLU A 193 2.30 7.65 9.14
CA GLU A 193 2.56 7.13 10.48
C GLU A 193 1.82 7.93 11.55
N THR A 194 1.90 9.26 11.48
CA THR A 194 1.25 10.14 12.47
C THR A 194 -0.25 9.93 12.48
N VAL A 195 -0.89 9.95 11.30
CA VAL A 195 -2.35 9.75 11.17
C VAL A 195 -2.77 8.40 11.69
N VAL A 196 -2.06 7.35 11.29
CA VAL A 196 -2.40 5.98 11.65
C VAL A 196 -2.25 5.74 13.15
N PHE A 197 -1.12 6.12 13.76
CA PHE A 197 -0.92 5.90 15.20
C PHE A 197 -1.87 6.74 16.06
N MET A 198 -2.23 7.93 15.62
CA MET A 198 -3.27 8.72 16.28
C MET A 198 -4.62 7.98 16.30
N HIS A 199 -5.03 7.40 15.16
CA HIS A 199 -6.27 6.61 15.09
C HIS A 199 -6.17 5.31 15.88
N MET A 200 -5.04 4.60 15.79
CA MET A 200 -4.83 3.36 16.57
C MET A 200 -4.99 3.59 18.05
N ARG A 201 -4.39 4.66 18.58
CA ARG A 201 -4.55 5.01 20.00
C ARG A 201 -5.97 5.40 20.35
N GLY A 202 -6.67 6.12 19.47
CA GLY A 202 -8.05 6.53 19.66
C GLY A 202 -9.05 5.38 19.76
N ILE A 203 -8.81 4.29 19.04
CA ILE A 203 -9.70 3.11 19.02
C ILE A 203 -9.30 2.00 19.99
N SER A 204 -8.10 2.09 20.61
CA SER A 204 -7.57 1.04 21.48
C SER A 204 -8.07 1.16 22.92
N THR A 205 -8.25 0.00 23.56
CA THR A 205 -8.35 -0.12 25.02
C THR A 205 -6.97 0.03 25.67
N GLU A 206 -6.86 0.02 27.00
CA GLU A 206 -5.56 -0.03 27.70
C GLU A 206 -4.71 -1.22 27.25
N LYS A 207 -5.32 -2.38 27.05
CA LYS A 207 -4.64 -3.57 26.51
C LYS A 207 -4.10 -3.30 25.10
N GLY A 208 -4.89 -2.67 24.24
CA GLY A 208 -4.47 -2.33 22.87
C GLY A 208 -3.38 -1.26 22.85
N LEU A 209 -3.47 -0.24 23.71
CA LEU A 209 -2.45 0.81 23.85
C LEU A 209 -1.08 0.25 24.18
N LYS A 210 -1.02 -0.72 25.10
CA LYS A 210 0.24 -1.39 25.46
C LYS A 210 0.88 -2.06 24.25
N ILE A 211 0.09 -2.77 23.42
CA ILE A 211 0.60 -3.42 22.20
C ILE A 211 1.12 -2.37 21.19
N VAL A 212 0.42 -1.24 21.02
CA VAL A 212 0.87 -0.14 20.16
C VAL A 212 2.19 0.44 20.65
N ASP A 213 2.31 0.71 21.95
CA ASP A 213 3.50 1.32 22.52
C ASP A 213 4.71 0.38 22.48
N ASP A 214 4.53 -0.91 22.77
CA ASP A 214 5.59 -1.94 22.63
C ASP A 214 6.06 -2.04 21.18
N PHE A 215 5.14 -1.99 20.21
CA PHE A 215 5.49 -1.99 18.79
C PHE A 215 6.32 -0.76 18.39
N LEU A 216 5.92 0.44 18.85
CA LEU A 216 6.64 1.68 18.56
C LEU A 216 8.03 1.72 19.17
N LEU A 217 8.20 1.18 20.39
CA LEU A 217 9.51 1.04 21.02
C LEU A 217 10.44 0.14 20.22
N ASN A 218 9.91 -0.98 19.72
CA ASN A 218 10.66 -1.92 18.88
C ASN A 218 11.05 -1.31 17.51
N LEU A 219 10.20 -0.47 16.91
CA LEU A 219 10.53 0.23 15.67
C LEU A 219 11.70 1.18 15.86
N LYS A 220 11.67 2.02 16.90
CA LYS A 220 12.74 2.98 17.21
C LYS A 220 14.06 2.29 17.58
N GLY A 221 14.00 1.18 18.32
CA GLY A 221 15.19 0.38 18.66
C GLY A 221 15.89 -0.21 17.43
N ASN A 222 15.13 -0.60 16.41
CA ASN A 222 15.69 -1.13 15.16
C ASN A 222 16.29 -0.02 14.25
N GLU A 223 15.85 1.21 14.36
CA GLU A 223 16.44 2.35 13.62
C GLU A 223 17.78 2.77 14.20
N HIS A 224 17.94 2.75 15.52
CA HIS A 224 19.22 3.05 16.19
C HIS A 224 20.32 2.03 15.85
N ASN A 225 19.97 0.75 15.63
CA ASN A 225 20.91 -0.30 15.23
C ASN A 225 21.32 -0.26 13.75
N LYS A 226 20.72 0.59 12.92
CA LYS A 226 21.11 0.74 11.50
C LYS A 226 22.20 1.81 11.26
N TYR A 227 22.51 2.60 12.28
CA TYR A 227 23.47 3.72 12.19
C TYR A 227 24.61 3.65 13.22
N GLY A 228 24.78 2.47 13.86
CA GLY A 228 25.88 2.19 14.79
C GLY A 228 26.96 1.31 14.18
#